data_e6a9a4c142f67b98980f47c2cd8c75ab
#
_entry.id   e6a9a4c142f67b98980f47c2cd8c75ab
#
_cell.length_a   1.000
_cell.length_b   1.000
_cell.length_c   1.000
_cell.angle_alpha   90.00
_cell.angle_beta   90.00
_cell.angle_gamma   90.00
#
_symmetry.space_group_name_H-M   'P 1'
#
loop_
_entity.id
_entity.type
_entity.pdbx_description
1 polymer ?
#
loop_
_entity_poly.entity_id
_entity_poly.type
_entity_poly.pdbx_seq_one_letter_code
_entity_poly.pdbx_strand_id
1 'polypeptide(L)'
;MKITQLRDKDKTTALTTMDMETWIGKTRTETKTQPVSAFREVLRYSLPDSRCYEADKLPKILPAAEFRRAEGGKQMKSYNGIVELTVGPLSGGPEITLVKQLAWEQPQTHCVFTGSSGRSVKIWAKFTRPDNSLPQKREEAEIFHAHAYRLAVKCYQPQIPFSILPKEPSLEQYSRLSYDPELMYRPDSVPFYLSQPSGMPEELTYREAVRSEKSPLTRAVPGYDTERAIFMLFEAALRKTHEEIYEAEDEGAPERGEDFQAMVTQLAVNCFHSGIPEEETVKRTIFHYYLRRQEVLIRQLVKNVYEEQKGFGKKSSLGKEQYLSLQTEEFMNRRYEFRYNTQVGEVEYRERNSFHFYFNPINKRVLNSIALDAQAEIGRASCRE
;
A
#
# COMPACT_ATOMS: atom_id res chain seq x y z
N MET A 1 15.36 1.47 24.70
CA MET A 1 13.92 1.56 24.32
C MET A 1 13.47 0.19 23.81
N LYS A 2 12.30 -0.28 24.24
CA LYS A 2 11.79 -1.60 23.86
C LYS A 2 10.69 -1.48 22.82
N ILE A 3 10.73 -2.32 21.81
CA ILE A 3 9.75 -2.42 20.74
C ILE A 3 9.14 -3.82 20.71
N THR A 4 7.97 -3.95 20.10
CA THR A 4 7.30 -5.25 20.00
C THR A 4 7.58 -5.87 18.63
N GLN A 5 8.05 -7.13 18.63
CA GLN A 5 8.15 -7.94 17.43
C GLN A 5 6.95 -8.87 17.32
N LEU A 6 6.33 -8.89 16.12
CA LEU A 6 5.30 -9.84 15.76
C LEU A 6 5.94 -11.02 15.04
N ARG A 7 5.62 -12.23 15.48
CA ARG A 7 5.99 -13.47 14.79
C ARG A 7 4.73 -14.28 14.55
N ASP A 8 4.44 -14.54 13.31
CA ASP A 8 3.36 -15.43 12.94
C ASP A 8 3.89 -16.88 13.04
N LYS A 9 3.34 -17.64 13.98
CA LYS A 9 3.60 -19.08 14.14
C LYS A 9 2.26 -19.80 14.12
N ASP A 10 2.08 -20.72 13.19
CA ASP A 10 0.97 -21.68 13.16
C ASP A 10 -0.40 -21.05 13.47
N LYS A 11 -0.81 -20.03 12.69
CA LYS A 11 -2.06 -19.27 12.84
C LYS A 11 -2.20 -18.44 14.14
N THR A 12 -1.16 -18.35 14.94
CA THR A 12 -1.14 -17.47 16.12
C THR A 12 0.00 -16.46 16.00
N THR A 13 -0.31 -15.19 16.23
CA THR A 13 0.70 -14.12 16.27
C THR A 13 1.30 -14.06 17.66
N ALA A 14 2.57 -14.43 17.79
CA ALA A 14 3.32 -14.28 19.03
C ALA A 14 3.88 -12.86 19.15
N LEU A 15 3.72 -12.26 20.33
CA LEU A 15 4.33 -10.98 20.69
C LEU A 15 5.62 -11.25 21.46
N THR A 16 6.71 -10.67 20.97
CA THR A 16 8.00 -10.71 21.70
C THR A 16 8.55 -9.31 21.82
N THR A 17 9.15 -9.01 22.96
CA THR A 17 9.83 -7.72 23.19
C THR A 17 11.26 -7.79 22.69
N MET A 18 11.72 -6.73 22.04
CA MET A 18 13.09 -6.59 21.55
C MET A 18 13.61 -5.18 21.87
N ASP A 19 14.91 -5.07 22.15
CA ASP A 19 15.53 -3.77 22.25
C ASP A 19 15.73 -3.15 20.87
N MET A 20 15.54 -1.84 20.78
CA MET A 20 15.69 -1.05 19.55
C MET A 20 17.08 -1.28 18.91
N GLU A 21 18.15 -1.26 19.70
CA GLU A 21 19.51 -1.48 19.22
C GLU A 21 19.70 -2.88 18.59
N THR A 22 19.09 -3.88 19.18
CA THR A 22 19.11 -5.25 18.63
C THR A 22 18.42 -5.28 17.25
N TRP A 23 17.31 -4.57 17.10
CA TRP A 23 16.63 -4.48 15.82
C TRP A 23 17.46 -3.73 14.78
N ILE A 24 18.08 -2.61 15.17
CA ILE A 24 18.99 -1.84 14.31
C ILE A 24 20.16 -2.72 13.83
N GLY A 25 20.75 -3.49 14.74
CA GLY A 25 21.80 -4.44 14.38
C GLY A 25 21.34 -5.45 13.34
N LYS A 26 20.14 -6.03 13.51
CA LYS A 26 19.55 -6.97 12.54
C LYS A 26 19.24 -6.32 11.19
N THR A 27 18.88 -5.04 11.18
CA THR A 27 18.61 -4.30 9.93
C THR A 27 19.91 -3.98 9.20
N ARG A 28 21.00 -3.69 9.89
CA ARG A 28 22.30 -3.42 9.29
C ARG A 28 23.02 -4.64 8.72
N THR A 29 22.87 -5.79 9.37
CA THR A 29 23.71 -6.96 9.06
C THR A 29 22.99 -8.12 8.45
N GLU A 30 21.69 -8.10 8.30
CA GLU A 30 20.85 -9.21 7.87
C GLU A 30 21.24 -10.59 8.48
N THR A 31 20.34 -11.51 8.56
CA THR A 31 20.62 -12.86 9.08
C THR A 31 21.22 -13.76 7.99
N LYS A 32 21.80 -14.90 8.39
CA LYS A 32 22.39 -15.90 7.47
C LYS A 32 21.39 -16.40 6.40
N THR A 33 20.10 -16.40 6.69
CA THR A 33 19.04 -16.80 5.76
C THR A 33 18.68 -15.71 4.74
N GLN A 34 19.20 -14.51 4.88
CA GLN A 34 19.01 -13.37 3.99
C GLN A 34 17.56 -13.14 3.56
N PRO A 35 16.58 -13.10 4.48
CA PRO A 35 15.16 -13.11 4.11
C PRO A 35 14.74 -11.83 3.36
N VAL A 36 15.35 -10.69 3.64
CA VAL A 36 15.05 -9.42 2.97
C VAL A 36 15.66 -9.38 1.58
N SER A 37 16.90 -9.86 1.43
CA SER A 37 17.55 -9.98 0.11
C SER A 37 16.80 -10.95 -0.78
N ALA A 38 16.41 -12.11 -0.27
CA ALA A 38 15.57 -13.06 -0.98
C ALA A 38 14.21 -12.45 -1.38
N PHE A 39 13.56 -11.72 -0.48
CA PHE A 39 12.32 -11.01 -0.79
C PHE A 39 12.51 -9.97 -1.90
N ARG A 40 13.61 -9.20 -1.89
CA ARG A 40 13.91 -8.22 -2.95
C ARG A 40 14.14 -8.89 -4.31
N GLU A 41 14.75 -10.07 -4.35
CA GLU A 41 14.87 -10.86 -5.58
C GLU A 41 13.50 -11.31 -6.09
N VAL A 42 12.63 -11.80 -5.20
CA VAL A 42 11.24 -12.15 -5.56
C VAL A 42 10.49 -10.96 -6.14
N LEU A 43 10.67 -9.75 -5.58
CA LEU A 43 10.05 -8.54 -6.11
C LEU A 43 10.48 -8.18 -7.53
N ARG A 44 11.66 -8.61 -7.98
CA ARG A 44 12.16 -8.35 -9.34
C ARG A 44 11.51 -9.25 -10.38
N TYR A 45 11.21 -10.49 -10.01
CA TYR A 45 10.87 -11.56 -10.97
C TYR A 45 9.46 -12.13 -10.80
N SER A 46 8.74 -11.80 -9.73
CA SER A 46 7.48 -12.46 -9.41
C SER A 46 6.25 -11.59 -9.68
N LEU A 47 5.13 -12.26 -9.90
CA LEU A 47 3.81 -11.65 -10.02
C LEU A 47 3.37 -10.94 -8.71
N PRO A 48 2.46 -9.96 -8.79
CA PRO A 48 2.02 -9.16 -7.62
C PRO A 48 1.58 -9.97 -6.40
N ASP A 49 0.85 -11.05 -6.59
CA ASP A 49 0.32 -11.88 -5.50
C ASP A 49 1.40 -12.62 -4.72
N SER A 50 2.42 -13.16 -5.43
CA SER A 50 3.58 -13.77 -4.79
C SER A 50 4.37 -12.78 -3.94
N ARG A 51 4.37 -11.50 -4.34
CA ARG A 51 5.05 -10.42 -3.62
C ARG A 51 4.43 -10.14 -2.25
N CYS A 52 3.10 -10.15 -2.16
CA CYS A 52 2.40 -9.97 -0.89
C CYS A 52 2.67 -11.12 0.07
N TYR A 53 2.60 -12.35 -0.40
CA TYR A 53 2.85 -13.54 0.40
C TYR A 53 4.28 -13.57 0.96
N GLU A 54 5.29 -13.30 0.14
CA GLU A 54 6.68 -13.26 0.59
C GLU A 54 6.94 -12.08 1.55
N ALA A 55 6.28 -10.93 1.34
CA ALA A 55 6.36 -9.82 2.27
C ALA A 55 5.82 -10.18 3.67
N ASP A 56 4.79 -11.00 3.74
CA ASP A 56 4.18 -11.40 5.01
C ASP A 56 5.02 -12.39 5.82
N LYS A 57 5.95 -13.09 5.18
CA LYS A 57 6.94 -13.93 5.87
C LYS A 57 7.99 -13.13 6.65
N LEU A 58 8.21 -11.87 6.28
CA LEU A 58 9.19 -11.04 6.98
C LEU A 58 8.72 -10.71 8.40
N PRO A 59 9.61 -10.81 9.40
CA PRO A 59 9.31 -10.38 10.76
C PRO A 59 8.79 -8.94 10.78
N LYS A 60 7.76 -8.69 11.57
CA LYS A 60 7.11 -7.39 11.73
C LYS A 60 7.44 -6.83 13.11
N ILE A 61 7.61 -5.52 13.22
CA ILE A 61 7.82 -4.80 14.48
C ILE A 61 6.81 -3.67 14.63
N LEU A 62 6.49 -3.34 15.86
CA LEU A 62 5.67 -2.18 16.25
C LEU A 62 6.59 -1.17 16.95
N PRO A 63 7.05 -0.12 16.24
CA PRO A 63 8.01 0.83 16.82
C PRO A 63 7.36 1.79 17.81
N ALA A 64 6.07 2.10 17.63
CA ALA A 64 5.37 3.12 18.40
C ALA A 64 5.18 2.74 19.88
N ALA A 65 5.02 1.45 20.19
CA ALA A 65 4.74 1.03 21.55
C ALA A 65 5.25 -0.39 21.87
N GLU A 66 5.46 -0.66 23.15
CA GLU A 66 5.64 -2.01 23.68
C GLU A 66 4.26 -2.60 24.02
N PHE A 67 3.95 -3.76 23.44
CA PHE A 67 2.73 -4.50 23.71
C PHE A 67 3.02 -5.84 24.39
N ARG A 68 2.06 -6.28 25.21
CA ARG A 68 2.02 -7.63 25.77
C ARG A 68 0.70 -8.31 25.40
N ARG A 69 0.68 -9.61 25.42
CA ARG A 69 -0.55 -10.39 25.24
C ARG A 69 -1.36 -10.32 26.55
N ALA A 70 -2.66 -10.06 26.41
CA ALA A 70 -3.63 -10.07 27.50
C ALA A 70 -4.89 -10.83 27.05
N GLU A 71 -5.75 -11.17 28.00
CA GLU A 71 -7.09 -11.68 27.69
C GLU A 71 -7.83 -10.63 26.88
N GLY A 72 -8.26 -10.97 25.65
CA GLY A 72 -8.92 -10.05 24.73
C GLY A 72 -8.01 -9.34 23.72
N GLY A 73 -6.69 -9.63 23.66
CA GLY A 73 -5.85 -9.10 22.60
C GLY A 73 -4.50 -8.52 23.02
N LYS A 74 -4.09 -7.43 22.39
CA LYS A 74 -2.84 -6.74 22.67
C LYS A 74 -3.07 -5.61 23.68
N GLN A 75 -2.38 -5.64 24.80
CA GLN A 75 -2.35 -4.56 25.78
C GLN A 75 -1.08 -3.75 25.64
N MET A 76 -1.21 -2.42 25.52
CA MET A 76 -0.07 -1.51 25.52
C MET A 76 0.58 -1.50 26.93
N LYS A 77 1.88 -1.69 26.98
CA LYS A 77 2.70 -1.60 28.19
C LYS A 77 3.33 -0.22 28.34
N SER A 78 3.88 0.29 27.25
CA SER A 78 4.47 1.62 27.20
C SER A 78 4.39 2.19 25.78
N TYR A 79 4.19 3.49 25.67
CA TYR A 79 4.31 4.22 24.41
C TYR A 79 5.74 4.74 24.24
N ASN A 80 6.29 4.66 23.05
CA ASN A 80 7.69 5.00 22.77
C ASN A 80 7.88 6.41 22.21
N GLY A 81 6.80 7.07 21.80
CA GLY A 81 6.87 8.37 21.15
C GLY A 81 7.50 8.33 19.74
N ILE A 82 7.55 7.17 19.11
CA ILE A 82 8.10 7.01 17.76
C ILE A 82 6.98 7.02 16.75
N VAL A 83 7.09 7.91 15.76
CA VAL A 83 6.24 7.99 14.59
C VAL A 83 7.00 7.52 13.36
N GLU A 84 6.43 6.59 12.60
CA GLU A 84 6.99 6.12 11.34
C GLU A 84 6.35 6.80 10.15
N LEU A 85 7.17 7.45 9.32
CA LEU A 85 6.81 7.89 7.98
C LEU A 85 7.42 6.95 6.93
N THR A 86 6.74 6.83 5.80
CA THR A 86 7.24 6.05 4.66
C THR A 86 7.27 6.94 3.43
N VAL A 87 8.44 7.11 2.84
CA VAL A 87 8.61 7.87 1.59
C VAL A 87 8.75 6.89 0.43
N GLY A 88 8.00 7.10 -0.62
CA GLY A 88 8.07 6.26 -1.82
C GLY A 88 6.79 6.27 -2.66
N PRO A 89 6.73 5.44 -3.72
CA PRO A 89 7.77 4.55 -4.21
C PRO A 89 8.96 5.29 -4.80
N LEU A 90 10.19 4.79 -4.59
CA LEU A 90 11.44 5.33 -5.10
C LEU A 90 12.01 4.43 -6.21
N SER A 91 12.75 5.05 -7.15
CA SER A 91 13.28 4.33 -8.32
C SER A 91 14.50 3.47 -8.00
N GLY A 92 15.32 3.86 -7.02
CA GLY A 92 16.57 3.16 -6.73
C GLY A 92 17.49 3.91 -5.79
N GLY A 93 18.76 3.49 -5.76
CA GLY A 93 19.78 3.94 -4.83
C GLY A 93 19.94 5.45 -4.68
N PRO A 94 20.09 6.23 -5.78
CA PRO A 94 20.29 7.68 -5.67
C PRO A 94 19.14 8.41 -4.97
N GLU A 95 17.87 8.06 -5.29
CA GLU A 95 16.70 8.65 -4.64
C GLU A 95 16.61 8.25 -3.17
N ILE A 96 16.93 6.98 -2.85
CA ILE A 96 16.95 6.47 -1.48
C ILE A 96 18.00 7.25 -0.67
N THR A 97 19.21 7.41 -1.21
CA THR A 97 20.28 8.13 -0.54
C THR A 97 19.90 9.59 -0.30
N LEU A 98 19.33 10.26 -1.30
CA LEU A 98 18.86 11.64 -1.18
C LEU A 98 17.80 11.78 -0.07
N VAL A 99 16.78 10.93 -0.08
CA VAL A 99 15.72 10.96 0.95
C VAL A 99 16.29 10.71 2.35
N LYS A 100 17.22 9.75 2.48
CA LYS A 100 17.88 9.47 3.76
C LYS A 100 18.67 10.69 4.27
N GLN A 101 19.42 11.36 3.40
CA GLN A 101 20.17 12.56 3.75
C GLN A 101 19.24 13.69 4.18
N LEU A 102 18.24 14.04 3.38
CA LEU A 102 17.28 15.11 3.70
C LEU A 102 16.53 14.84 5.01
N ALA A 103 16.09 13.59 5.22
CA ALA A 103 15.47 13.22 6.48
C ALA A 103 16.43 13.31 7.67
N TRP A 104 17.72 13.00 7.46
CA TRP A 104 18.74 13.02 8.50
C TRP A 104 19.15 14.43 8.93
N GLU A 105 18.99 15.42 8.08
CA GLU A 105 19.22 16.85 8.41
C GLU A 105 18.28 17.31 9.55
N GLN A 106 17.12 16.67 9.71
CA GLN A 106 16.23 16.96 10.80
C GLN A 106 16.76 16.36 12.12
N PRO A 107 17.03 17.20 13.16
CA PRO A 107 17.53 16.71 14.44
C PRO A 107 16.54 15.78 15.17
N GLN A 108 15.26 15.81 14.80
CA GLN A 108 14.20 14.96 15.35
C GLN A 108 14.16 13.55 14.72
N THR A 109 14.90 13.33 13.65
CA THR A 109 15.03 12.00 13.06
C THR A 109 15.80 11.07 13.99
N HIS A 110 15.09 10.09 14.52
CA HIS A 110 15.66 9.08 15.40
C HIS A 110 16.33 7.95 14.62
N CYS A 111 15.70 7.51 13.54
CA CYS A 111 16.22 6.47 12.66
C CYS A 111 15.72 6.70 11.23
N VAL A 112 16.59 6.45 10.25
CA VAL A 112 16.20 6.43 8.84
C VAL A 112 16.85 5.25 8.13
N PHE A 113 16.04 4.51 7.37
CA PHE A 113 16.51 3.30 6.71
C PHE A 113 15.66 2.95 5.47
N THR A 114 16.23 2.16 4.60
CA THR A 114 15.58 1.61 3.42
C THR A 114 14.52 0.60 3.82
N GLY A 115 13.30 0.70 3.28
CA GLY A 115 12.23 -0.27 3.53
C GLY A 115 12.53 -1.66 2.96
N SER A 116 11.77 -2.66 3.40
CA SER A 116 11.97 -4.07 3.01
C SER A 116 11.99 -4.31 1.50
N SER A 117 11.18 -3.56 0.74
CA SER A 117 11.14 -3.66 -0.73
C SER A 117 12.37 -3.09 -1.45
N GLY A 118 13.23 -2.31 -0.76
CA GLY A 118 14.30 -1.56 -1.39
C GLY A 118 13.83 -0.38 -2.26
N ARG A 119 12.55 -0.01 -2.19
CA ARG A 119 11.93 1.07 -2.99
C ARG A 119 11.24 2.13 -2.15
N SER A 120 11.54 2.20 -0.88
CA SER A 120 11.00 3.18 0.05
C SER A 120 12.02 3.48 1.13
N VAL A 121 11.89 4.64 1.75
CA VAL A 121 12.64 5.02 2.94
C VAL A 121 11.67 5.12 4.10
N LYS A 122 12.07 4.58 5.23
CA LYS A 122 11.39 4.69 6.52
C LYS A 122 12.08 5.73 7.37
N ILE A 123 11.31 6.64 7.93
CA ILE A 123 11.77 7.71 8.82
C ILE A 123 11.07 7.52 10.15
N TRP A 124 11.82 7.38 11.23
CA TRP A 124 11.31 7.36 12.58
C TRP A 124 11.64 8.68 13.26
N ALA A 125 10.61 9.44 13.56
CA ALA A 125 10.72 10.70 14.29
C ALA A 125 10.29 10.54 15.74
N LYS A 126 10.97 11.21 16.65
CA LYS A 126 10.71 11.15 18.09
C LYS A 126 9.82 12.28 18.55
N PHE A 127 8.84 11.98 19.38
CA PHE A 127 7.88 12.90 19.94
C PHE A 127 7.76 12.73 21.46
N THR A 128 7.65 13.84 22.17
CA THR A 128 7.37 13.86 23.61
C THR A 128 6.45 15.05 23.95
N ARG A 129 5.94 15.08 25.18
CA ARG A 129 5.37 16.29 25.75
C ARG A 129 6.49 17.30 26.06
N PRO A 130 6.16 18.59 26.30
CA PRO A 130 7.15 19.61 26.65
C PRO A 130 7.97 19.29 27.91
N ASP A 131 7.41 18.50 28.81
CA ASP A 131 8.05 18.01 30.04
C ASP A 131 8.84 16.72 29.84
N ASN A 132 9.05 16.29 28.57
CA ASN A 132 9.66 15.03 28.16
C ASN A 132 8.91 13.76 28.60
N SER A 133 7.70 13.89 29.14
CA SER A 133 6.85 12.73 29.43
C SER A 133 6.17 12.17 28.19
N LEU A 134 5.68 10.95 28.31
CA LEU A 134 4.88 10.28 27.28
C LEU A 134 3.54 9.83 27.86
N PRO A 135 2.46 9.78 27.05
CA PRO A 135 1.19 9.21 27.45
C PRO A 135 1.33 7.80 28.01
N GLN A 136 0.71 7.52 29.15
CA GLN A 136 0.77 6.22 29.80
C GLN A 136 -0.46 5.35 29.45
N LYS A 137 -1.61 5.98 29.24
CA LYS A 137 -2.85 5.29 28.85
C LYS A 137 -2.91 5.12 27.35
N ARG A 138 -3.47 3.99 26.88
CA ARG A 138 -3.59 3.67 25.47
C ARG A 138 -4.38 4.74 24.71
N GLU A 139 -5.53 5.14 25.22
CA GLU A 139 -6.39 6.16 24.59
C GLU A 139 -5.68 7.51 24.42
N GLU A 140 -4.96 7.97 25.46
CA GLU A 140 -4.16 9.17 25.38
C GLU A 140 -3.01 9.06 24.39
N ALA A 141 -2.39 7.86 24.30
CA ALA A 141 -1.29 7.57 23.38
C ALA A 141 -1.78 7.53 21.92
N GLU A 142 -2.96 6.98 21.66
CA GLU A 142 -3.57 6.96 20.32
C GLU A 142 -3.85 8.39 19.82
N ILE A 143 -4.46 9.21 20.66
CA ILE A 143 -4.72 10.64 20.37
C ILE A 143 -3.40 11.39 20.11
N PHE A 144 -2.43 11.24 21.00
CA PHE A 144 -1.12 11.89 20.90
C PHE A 144 -0.40 11.43 19.61
N HIS A 145 -0.41 10.13 19.31
CA HIS A 145 0.24 9.56 18.15
C HIS A 145 -0.38 10.05 16.83
N ALA A 146 -1.69 10.20 16.78
CA ALA A 146 -2.40 10.74 15.62
C ALA A 146 -1.97 12.18 15.31
N HIS A 147 -1.91 13.05 16.32
CA HIS A 147 -1.41 14.42 16.16
C HIS A 147 0.08 14.47 15.82
N ALA A 148 0.89 13.61 16.47
CA ALA A 148 2.32 13.52 16.21
C ALA A 148 2.60 13.08 14.77
N TYR A 149 1.85 12.11 14.24
CA TYR A 149 1.96 11.68 12.83
C TYR A 149 1.71 12.83 11.85
N ARG A 150 0.65 13.61 12.08
CA ARG A 150 0.31 14.76 11.23
C ARG A 150 1.37 15.85 11.27
N LEU A 151 1.87 16.14 12.47
CA LEU A 151 2.96 17.11 12.63
C LEU A 151 4.22 16.61 11.93
N ALA A 152 4.55 15.30 12.03
CA ALA A 152 5.67 14.72 11.32
C ALA A 152 5.52 14.88 9.81
N VAL A 153 4.38 14.51 9.22
CA VAL A 153 4.13 14.70 7.79
C VAL A 153 4.30 16.16 7.38
N LYS A 154 3.70 17.09 8.15
CA LYS A 154 3.80 18.53 7.89
C LYS A 154 5.22 19.06 7.92
N CYS A 155 6.08 18.49 8.78
CA CYS A 155 7.46 18.92 8.92
C CYS A 155 8.39 18.31 7.87
N TYR A 156 8.19 17.03 7.51
CA TYR A 156 9.09 16.34 6.58
C TYR A 156 8.70 16.51 5.11
N GLN A 157 7.40 16.56 4.77
CA GLN A 157 6.96 16.62 3.37
C GLN A 157 7.52 17.82 2.59
N PRO A 158 7.62 19.06 3.14
CA PRO A 158 8.19 20.19 2.41
C PRO A 158 9.67 20.04 2.08
N GLN A 159 10.38 19.19 2.79
CA GLN A 159 11.84 19.03 2.66
C GLN A 159 12.22 17.85 1.77
N ILE A 160 11.27 16.94 1.54
CA ILE A 160 11.49 15.72 0.78
C ILE A 160 10.76 15.84 -0.57
N PRO A 161 11.47 15.78 -1.71
CA PRO A 161 10.88 15.96 -3.04
C PRO A 161 10.07 14.74 -3.52
N PHE A 162 9.80 13.78 -2.62
CA PHE A 162 9.02 12.59 -2.88
C PHE A 162 7.87 12.49 -1.89
N SER A 163 6.77 11.87 -2.31
CA SER A 163 5.59 11.77 -1.47
C SER A 163 5.82 10.88 -0.24
N ILE A 164 5.43 11.40 0.92
CA ILE A 164 5.24 10.58 2.11
C ILE A 164 3.95 9.79 1.88
N LEU A 165 4.07 8.45 1.90
CA LEU A 165 2.92 7.57 1.72
C LEU A 165 1.96 7.74 2.89
N PRO A 166 0.70 8.07 2.58
CA PRO A 166 -0.29 8.26 3.62
C PRO A 166 -0.59 6.95 4.34
N LYS A 167 -0.65 7.03 5.66
CA LYS A 167 -1.04 5.92 6.51
C LYS A 167 -1.96 6.42 7.61
N GLU A 168 -2.92 5.60 7.98
CA GLU A 168 -3.69 5.86 9.18
C GLU A 168 -2.78 5.73 10.42
N PRO A 169 -2.68 6.77 11.25
CA PRO A 169 -1.82 6.71 12.42
C PRO A 169 -2.39 5.70 13.43
N SER A 170 -1.61 4.69 13.75
CA SER A 170 -1.99 3.65 14.70
C SER A 170 -0.79 3.21 15.52
N LEU A 171 -0.98 3.00 16.82
CA LEU A 171 0.06 2.42 17.68
C LEU A 171 0.44 0.99 17.26
N GLU A 172 -0.46 0.31 16.56
CA GLU A 172 -0.25 -1.05 16.05
C GLU A 172 0.27 -1.07 14.60
N GLN A 173 0.61 0.09 14.05
CA GLN A 173 1.26 0.16 12.76
C GLN A 173 2.59 -0.57 12.81
N TYR A 174 2.74 -1.56 11.92
CA TYR A 174 3.97 -2.35 11.89
C TYR A 174 4.91 -1.92 10.76
N SER A 175 6.20 -2.11 10.99
CA SER A 175 7.24 -2.10 9.98
C SER A 175 7.77 -3.52 9.78
N ARG A 176 7.98 -3.94 8.54
CA ARG A 176 8.63 -5.22 8.25
C ARG A 176 10.14 -5.11 8.45
N LEU A 177 10.78 -6.22 8.82
CA LEU A 177 12.23 -6.28 8.86
C LEU A 177 12.80 -5.84 7.51
N SER A 178 13.82 -5.02 7.56
CA SER A 178 14.54 -4.55 6.39
C SER A 178 16.02 -4.91 6.47
N TYR A 179 16.71 -4.70 5.37
CA TYR A 179 18.16 -4.77 5.29
C TYR A 179 18.69 -3.45 4.71
N ASP A 180 19.50 -2.76 5.51
CA ASP A 180 20.14 -1.51 5.15
C ASP A 180 21.44 -1.32 5.93
N PRO A 181 22.60 -1.67 5.34
CA PRO A 181 23.90 -1.46 5.95
C PRO A 181 24.18 0.01 6.30
N GLU A 182 23.59 0.92 5.53
CA GLU A 182 23.73 2.37 5.70
C GLU A 182 22.62 2.99 6.54
N LEU A 183 21.92 2.21 7.35
CA LEU A 183 20.92 2.70 8.29
C LEU A 183 21.56 3.77 9.19
N MET A 184 20.91 4.92 9.28
CA MET A 184 21.32 6.02 10.16
C MET A 184 20.48 5.97 11.43
N TYR A 185 21.13 6.06 12.59
CA TYR A 185 20.49 6.00 13.91
C TYR A 185 21.09 7.04 14.85
N ARG A 186 20.23 7.82 15.50
CA ARG A 186 20.58 8.88 16.46
C ARG A 186 19.87 8.60 17.78
N PRO A 187 20.52 7.91 18.75
CA PRO A 187 19.94 7.63 20.05
C PRO A 187 19.45 8.90 20.78
N ASP A 188 20.25 9.96 20.67
CA ASP A 188 20.04 11.25 21.34
C ASP A 188 19.30 12.26 20.46
N SER A 189 18.42 11.77 19.55
CA SER A 189 17.61 12.65 18.72
C SER A 189 16.76 13.59 19.55
N VAL A 190 16.69 14.86 19.16
CA VAL A 190 15.84 15.84 19.79
C VAL A 190 14.37 15.50 19.48
N PRO A 191 13.49 15.36 20.47
CA PRO A 191 12.10 15.09 20.19
C PRO A 191 11.36 16.31 19.63
N PHE A 192 10.35 16.08 18.79
CA PHE A 192 9.32 17.09 18.60
C PHE A 192 8.50 17.20 19.88
N TYR A 193 8.23 18.43 20.29
CA TYR A 193 7.39 18.69 21.46
C TYR A 193 5.93 18.90 21.04
N LEU A 194 5.05 18.10 21.61
CA LEU A 194 3.62 18.16 21.37
C LEU A 194 2.88 18.19 22.73
N SER A 195 2.13 19.27 22.97
CA SER A 195 1.24 19.33 24.12
C SER A 195 0.17 18.23 23.99
N GLN A 196 -0.29 17.68 25.12
CA GLN A 196 -1.34 16.66 25.11
C GLN A 196 -2.62 17.22 24.47
N PRO A 197 -3.05 16.73 23.31
CA PRO A 197 -4.29 17.19 22.72
C PRO A 197 -5.50 16.63 23.49
N SER A 198 -6.59 17.38 23.52
CA SER A 198 -7.80 17.03 24.26
C SER A 198 -8.70 16.01 23.55
N GLY A 199 -8.44 15.71 22.28
CA GLY A 199 -9.24 14.78 21.49
C GLY A 199 -8.53 14.34 20.22
N MET A 200 -9.14 13.43 19.50
CA MET A 200 -8.68 13.04 18.17
C MET A 200 -8.64 14.27 17.25
N PRO A 201 -7.73 14.31 16.28
CA PRO A 201 -7.71 15.39 15.31
C PRO A 201 -9.09 15.56 14.68
N GLU A 202 -9.60 16.80 14.63
CA GLU A 202 -10.88 17.12 13.98
C GLU A 202 -10.84 16.86 12.47
N GLU A 203 -9.67 16.99 11.88
CA GLU A 203 -9.50 16.57 10.52
C GLU A 203 -9.46 15.05 10.50
N LEU A 204 -10.28 14.50 9.68
CA LEU A 204 -10.39 13.10 9.35
C LEU A 204 -9.02 12.46 9.16
N THR A 205 -8.89 11.19 9.51
CA THR A 205 -7.70 10.40 9.17
C THR A 205 -7.35 10.63 7.70
N TYR A 206 -6.11 10.42 7.29
CA TYR A 206 -5.73 10.63 5.89
C TYR A 206 -6.67 9.90 4.92
N ARG A 207 -7.18 8.72 5.30
CA ARG A 207 -8.22 8.00 4.57
C ARG A 207 -9.51 8.80 4.45
N GLU A 208 -9.92 9.46 5.50
CA GLU A 208 -11.10 10.30 5.52
C GLU A 208 -10.86 11.63 4.81
N ALA A 209 -9.66 12.21 4.87
CA ALA A 209 -9.29 13.38 4.09
C ALA A 209 -9.33 13.09 2.58
N VAL A 210 -8.79 11.94 2.15
CA VAL A 210 -8.93 11.46 0.77
C VAL A 210 -10.39 11.16 0.41
N ARG A 211 -11.20 10.69 1.36
CA ARG A 211 -12.67 10.52 1.19
C ARG A 211 -13.42 11.85 1.16
N SER A 212 -13.00 12.85 1.95
CA SER A 212 -13.68 14.15 2.05
C SER A 212 -13.38 15.07 0.86
N GLU A 213 -12.26 14.91 0.17
CA GLU A 213 -12.03 15.51 -1.12
C GLU A 213 -12.96 14.87 -2.14
N LYS A 214 -14.25 15.22 -2.06
CA LYS A 214 -15.38 15.01 -2.97
C LYS A 214 -15.10 14.08 -4.18
N SER A 215 -14.35 13.00 -3.96
CA SER A 215 -14.12 12.01 -5.00
C SER A 215 -15.44 11.29 -5.25
N PRO A 216 -15.97 11.28 -6.46
CA PRO A 216 -17.16 10.49 -6.81
C PRO A 216 -17.01 9.01 -6.44
N LEU A 217 -15.79 8.54 -6.27
CA LEU A 217 -15.42 7.16 -5.93
C LEU A 217 -15.88 6.71 -4.55
N THR A 218 -15.94 7.61 -3.57
CA THR A 218 -16.46 7.28 -2.23
C THR A 218 -17.96 6.94 -2.22
N ARG A 219 -18.69 7.34 -3.27
CA ARG A 219 -20.10 7.01 -3.45
C ARG A 219 -20.31 5.78 -4.34
N ALA A 220 -19.34 5.46 -5.20
CA ALA A 220 -19.48 4.42 -6.21
C ALA A 220 -19.21 3.00 -5.66
N VAL A 221 -18.39 2.87 -4.60
CA VAL A 221 -17.96 1.57 -4.07
C VAL A 221 -17.96 1.61 -2.53
N PRO A 222 -19.13 1.46 -1.88
CA PRO A 222 -19.23 1.36 -0.42
C PRO A 222 -18.37 0.22 0.12
N GLY A 223 -17.73 0.42 1.28
CA GLY A 223 -16.95 -0.62 1.96
C GLY A 223 -15.53 -0.86 1.40
N TYR A 224 -15.14 -0.22 0.29
CA TYR A 224 -13.77 -0.29 -0.24
C TYR A 224 -12.92 0.89 0.25
N ASP A 225 -11.66 0.58 0.49
CA ASP A 225 -10.61 1.59 0.60
C ASP A 225 -10.56 2.42 -0.69
N THR A 226 -10.49 3.75 -0.57
CA THR A 226 -10.47 4.65 -1.74
C THR A 226 -9.34 4.30 -2.70
N GLU A 227 -8.16 3.91 -2.22
CA GLU A 227 -7.05 3.46 -3.08
C GLU A 227 -7.41 2.20 -3.88
N ARG A 228 -8.11 1.27 -3.26
CA ARG A 228 -8.55 0.04 -3.92
C ARG A 228 -9.63 0.31 -4.96
N ALA A 229 -10.58 1.19 -4.66
CA ALA A 229 -11.59 1.62 -5.61
C ALA A 229 -10.95 2.34 -6.82
N ILE A 230 -9.98 3.24 -6.59
CA ILE A 230 -9.21 3.89 -7.65
C ILE A 230 -8.45 2.87 -8.49
N PHE A 231 -7.81 1.88 -7.85
CA PHE A 231 -7.09 0.83 -8.56
C PHE A 231 -8.03 0.04 -9.49
N MET A 232 -9.19 -0.40 -8.98
CA MET A 232 -10.17 -1.16 -9.78
C MET A 232 -10.72 -0.36 -10.95
N LEU A 233 -11.01 0.93 -10.73
CA LEU A 233 -11.48 1.82 -11.80
C LEU A 233 -10.40 2.11 -12.82
N PHE A 234 -9.15 2.23 -12.39
CA PHE A 234 -8.01 2.40 -13.30
C PHE A 234 -7.79 1.16 -14.17
N GLU A 235 -7.84 -0.04 -13.58
CA GLU A 235 -7.74 -1.30 -14.34
C GLU A 235 -8.90 -1.47 -15.34
N ALA A 236 -10.10 -1.04 -14.97
CA ALA A 236 -11.25 -1.04 -15.89
C ALA A 236 -11.06 -0.02 -17.02
N ALA A 237 -10.59 1.20 -16.71
CA ALA A 237 -10.29 2.22 -17.69
C ALA A 237 -9.18 1.79 -18.66
N LEU A 238 -8.15 1.10 -18.14
CA LEU A 238 -7.05 0.57 -18.92
C LEU A 238 -7.51 -0.51 -19.90
N ARG A 239 -8.29 -1.48 -19.45
CA ARG A 239 -8.88 -2.52 -20.32
C ARG A 239 -9.71 -1.89 -21.43
N LYS A 240 -10.59 -0.98 -21.07
CA LYS A 240 -11.43 -0.28 -22.03
C LYS A 240 -10.59 0.51 -23.04
N THR A 241 -9.52 1.17 -22.62
CA THR A 241 -8.60 1.87 -23.51
C THR A 241 -7.96 0.92 -24.50
N HIS A 242 -7.53 -0.26 -24.05
CA HIS A 242 -6.96 -1.26 -24.94
C HIS A 242 -7.99 -1.79 -25.94
N GLU A 243 -9.22 -2.07 -25.51
CA GLU A 243 -10.30 -2.50 -26.39
C GLU A 243 -10.59 -1.44 -27.47
N GLU A 244 -10.75 -0.17 -27.07
CA GLU A 244 -11.03 0.94 -27.99
C GLU A 244 -9.89 1.20 -28.99
N ILE A 245 -8.64 0.98 -28.62
CA ILE A 245 -7.48 1.16 -29.51
C ILE A 245 -7.37 -0.04 -30.46
N TYR A 246 -7.52 -1.27 -29.97
CA TYR A 246 -7.43 -2.45 -30.84
C TYR A 246 -8.61 -2.57 -31.81
N GLU A 247 -9.82 -2.14 -31.43
CA GLU A 247 -10.94 -2.07 -32.35
C GLU A 247 -10.73 -1.00 -33.44
N ALA A 248 -9.97 0.06 -33.15
CA ALA A 248 -9.62 1.10 -34.12
C ALA A 248 -8.47 0.68 -35.08
N GLU A 249 -7.62 -0.27 -34.69
CA GLU A 249 -6.49 -0.77 -35.49
C GLU A 249 -6.94 -1.58 -36.73
N ASP A 250 -8.17 -2.09 -36.76
CA ASP A 250 -8.73 -2.78 -37.92
C ASP A 250 -9.01 -1.84 -39.11
N GLU A 251 -8.90 -0.51 -38.96
CA GLU A 251 -9.12 0.50 -39.99
C GLU A 251 -7.84 1.19 -40.51
N GLY A 252 -6.63 0.71 -40.20
CA GLY A 252 -5.36 1.22 -40.76
C GLY A 252 -4.46 1.89 -39.71
N ALA A 253 -3.47 1.13 -39.21
CA ALA A 253 -2.63 1.48 -38.09
C ALA A 253 -1.67 2.66 -38.32
N PRO A 254 -1.53 3.61 -37.37
CA PRO A 254 -0.51 4.65 -37.36
C PRO A 254 0.84 4.14 -36.84
N GLU A 255 1.91 4.84 -37.18
CA GLU A 255 3.30 4.48 -36.82
C GLU A 255 3.60 4.65 -35.30
N ARG A 256 4.43 3.77 -34.75
CA ARG A 256 4.72 3.49 -33.32
C ARG A 256 5.00 4.67 -32.37
N GLY A 257 5.16 5.90 -32.85
CA GLY A 257 5.46 7.07 -32.00
C GLY A 257 4.22 7.90 -31.63
N GLU A 258 3.20 7.89 -32.49
CA GLU A 258 1.92 8.59 -32.27
C GLU A 258 0.98 7.78 -31.38
N ASP A 259 1.10 6.47 -31.39
CA ASP A 259 0.31 5.52 -30.61
C ASP A 259 0.39 5.77 -29.10
N PHE A 260 1.56 6.11 -28.59
CA PHE A 260 1.72 6.30 -27.14
C PHE A 260 0.96 7.53 -26.62
N GLN A 261 1.00 8.66 -27.34
CA GLN A 261 0.28 9.86 -26.92
C GLN A 261 -1.24 9.67 -27.05
N ALA A 262 -1.67 9.01 -28.13
CA ALA A 262 -3.08 8.67 -28.33
C ALA A 262 -3.58 7.73 -27.22
N MET A 263 -2.80 6.71 -26.88
CA MET A 263 -3.11 5.76 -25.81
C MET A 263 -3.21 6.44 -24.44
N VAL A 264 -2.24 7.29 -24.08
CA VAL A 264 -2.27 8.02 -22.78
C VAL A 264 -3.45 9.00 -22.76
N THR A 265 -3.75 9.66 -23.86
CA THR A 265 -4.88 10.58 -23.97
C THR A 265 -6.20 9.83 -23.81
N GLN A 266 -6.38 8.70 -24.49
CA GLN A 266 -7.59 7.87 -24.39
C GLN A 266 -7.73 7.28 -22.97
N LEU A 267 -6.63 6.82 -22.37
CA LEU A 267 -6.63 6.36 -20.97
C LEU A 267 -7.06 7.48 -20.03
N ALA A 268 -6.54 8.70 -20.21
CA ALA A 268 -6.92 9.84 -19.40
C ALA A 268 -8.42 10.18 -19.54
N VAL A 269 -8.99 10.10 -20.76
CA VAL A 269 -10.43 10.26 -21.01
C VAL A 269 -11.24 9.20 -20.26
N ASN A 270 -10.85 7.95 -20.33
CA ASN A 270 -11.53 6.86 -19.62
C ASN A 270 -11.41 6.99 -18.11
N CYS A 271 -10.25 7.41 -17.59
CA CYS A 271 -10.05 7.70 -16.17
C CYS A 271 -10.91 8.88 -15.70
N PHE A 272 -10.96 9.97 -16.48
CA PHE A 272 -11.80 11.13 -16.21
C PHE A 272 -13.28 10.76 -16.09
N HIS A 273 -13.79 10.00 -17.04
CA HIS A 273 -15.19 9.55 -17.02
C HIS A 273 -15.47 8.53 -15.91
N SER A 274 -14.47 7.78 -15.48
CA SER A 274 -14.56 6.87 -14.32
C SER A 274 -14.50 7.61 -12.98
N GLY A 275 -14.16 8.92 -12.98
CA GLY A 275 -14.10 9.74 -11.77
C GLY A 275 -12.78 9.56 -11.00
N ILE A 276 -11.72 9.14 -11.66
CA ILE A 276 -10.38 9.06 -11.06
C ILE A 276 -9.78 10.47 -11.04
N PRO A 277 -9.23 10.95 -9.91
CA PRO A 277 -8.57 12.25 -9.85
C PRO A 277 -7.36 12.36 -10.79
N GLU A 278 -7.08 13.56 -11.31
CA GLU A 278 -5.98 13.85 -12.24
C GLU A 278 -4.63 13.30 -11.73
N GLU A 279 -4.27 13.65 -10.51
CA GLU A 279 -3.01 13.19 -9.86
C GLU A 279 -2.89 11.67 -9.81
N GLU A 280 -3.97 10.96 -9.49
CA GLU A 280 -3.98 9.50 -9.44
C GLU A 280 -3.91 8.89 -10.85
N THR A 281 -4.52 9.52 -11.84
CA THR A 281 -4.40 9.11 -13.25
C THR A 281 -2.95 9.22 -13.72
N VAL A 282 -2.30 10.35 -13.47
CA VAL A 282 -0.87 10.54 -13.81
C VAL A 282 0.00 9.49 -13.12
N LYS A 283 -0.13 9.37 -11.81
CA LYS A 283 0.68 8.47 -10.97
C LYS A 283 0.55 7.01 -11.41
N ARG A 284 -0.66 6.55 -11.67
CA ARG A 284 -0.93 5.16 -12.07
C ARG A 284 -0.51 4.88 -13.50
N THR A 285 -0.67 5.85 -14.42
CA THR A 285 -0.18 5.74 -15.80
C THR A 285 1.34 5.60 -15.83
N ILE A 286 2.06 6.45 -15.09
CA ILE A 286 3.53 6.37 -14.98
C ILE A 286 3.95 5.02 -14.38
N PHE A 287 3.25 4.57 -13.34
CA PHE A 287 3.57 3.32 -12.65
C PHE A 287 3.30 2.10 -13.54
N HIS A 288 2.18 2.06 -14.23
CA HIS A 288 1.76 0.93 -15.07
C HIS A 288 2.72 0.71 -16.25
N TYR A 289 3.10 1.79 -16.94
CA TYR A 289 3.97 1.71 -18.13
C TYR A 289 5.46 1.90 -17.82
N TYR A 290 5.86 2.06 -16.56
CA TYR A 290 7.26 2.30 -16.13
C TYR A 290 7.92 3.53 -16.78
N LEU A 291 7.14 4.55 -17.13
CA LEU A 291 7.54 5.67 -18.00
C LEU A 291 7.94 6.92 -17.24
N ARG A 292 8.80 6.81 -16.23
CA ARG A 292 9.28 7.98 -15.48
C ARG A 292 9.98 9.05 -16.32
N ARG A 293 10.63 8.63 -17.40
CA ARG A 293 11.31 9.59 -18.32
C ARG A 293 10.31 10.43 -19.10
N GLN A 294 9.05 10.07 -19.17
CA GLN A 294 7.98 10.75 -19.89
C GLN A 294 6.95 11.40 -18.95
N GLU A 295 7.27 11.53 -17.66
CA GLU A 295 6.35 12.08 -16.66
C GLU A 295 5.82 13.46 -17.07
N VAL A 296 6.66 14.35 -17.57
CA VAL A 296 6.27 15.70 -18.00
C VAL A 296 5.24 15.63 -19.13
N LEU A 297 5.45 14.76 -20.11
CA LEU A 297 4.53 14.56 -21.23
C LEU A 297 3.21 13.97 -20.75
N ILE A 298 3.26 12.94 -19.89
CA ILE A 298 2.05 12.31 -19.33
C ILE A 298 1.24 13.33 -18.52
N ARG A 299 1.88 14.12 -17.66
CA ARG A 299 1.20 15.19 -16.92
C ARG A 299 0.52 16.20 -17.85
N GLN A 300 1.18 16.61 -18.92
CA GLN A 300 0.62 17.55 -19.87
C GLN A 300 -0.59 16.95 -20.60
N LEU A 301 -0.51 15.71 -21.07
CA LEU A 301 -1.61 15.03 -21.77
C LEU A 301 -2.81 14.82 -20.86
N VAL A 302 -2.58 14.34 -19.64
CA VAL A 302 -3.66 14.13 -18.64
C VAL A 302 -4.31 15.45 -18.29
N LYS A 303 -3.52 16.49 -18.02
CA LYS A 303 -4.02 17.83 -17.70
C LYS A 303 -4.90 18.38 -18.80
N ASN A 304 -4.46 18.34 -20.05
CA ASN A 304 -5.24 18.81 -21.18
C ASN A 304 -6.63 18.12 -21.26
N VAL A 305 -6.66 16.80 -21.06
CA VAL A 305 -7.92 16.04 -21.04
C VAL A 305 -8.82 16.49 -19.89
N TYR A 306 -8.28 16.69 -18.69
CA TYR A 306 -9.06 17.08 -17.51
C TYR A 306 -9.60 18.52 -17.59
N GLU A 307 -8.90 19.41 -18.31
CA GLU A 307 -9.36 20.77 -18.58
C GLU A 307 -10.43 20.83 -19.68
N GLU A 308 -10.32 19.99 -20.72
CA GLU A 308 -11.20 20.05 -21.90
C GLU A 308 -12.48 19.21 -21.72
N GLN A 309 -12.41 18.09 -20.99
CA GLN A 309 -13.53 17.16 -20.85
C GLN A 309 -14.60 17.66 -19.88
N LYS A 310 -15.86 17.32 -20.18
CA LYS A 310 -17.01 17.61 -19.31
C LYS A 310 -17.63 16.31 -18.80
N GLY A 311 -18.10 16.35 -17.57
CA GLY A 311 -18.81 15.22 -16.98
C GLY A 311 -17.89 14.24 -16.24
N PHE A 312 -17.00 14.79 -15.43
CA PHE A 312 -16.16 14.02 -14.51
C PHE A 312 -17.00 13.00 -13.73
N GLY A 313 -16.59 11.76 -13.74
CA GLY A 313 -17.23 10.69 -12.98
C GLY A 313 -18.62 10.26 -13.49
N LYS A 314 -19.07 10.69 -14.67
CA LYS A 314 -20.39 10.29 -15.21
C LYS A 314 -20.55 8.78 -15.41
N LYS A 315 -19.46 8.05 -15.61
CA LYS A 315 -19.41 6.60 -15.81
C LYS A 315 -18.79 5.89 -14.62
N SER A 316 -18.71 6.54 -13.46
CA SER A 316 -18.07 6.00 -12.26
C SER A 316 -18.93 4.96 -11.51
N SER A 317 -20.18 4.76 -11.91
CA SER A 317 -20.97 3.65 -11.40
C SER A 317 -20.46 2.35 -12.02
N LEU A 318 -19.61 1.64 -11.30
CA LEU A 318 -19.52 0.20 -11.49
C LEU A 318 -20.94 -0.32 -11.29
N GLY A 319 -21.59 -0.77 -12.37
CA GLY A 319 -22.91 -1.37 -12.28
C GLY A 319 -22.85 -2.53 -11.29
N LYS A 320 -23.96 -2.85 -10.63
CA LYS A 320 -24.03 -3.94 -9.63
C LYS A 320 -23.42 -5.24 -10.17
N GLU A 321 -23.58 -5.51 -11.47
CA GLU A 321 -23.03 -6.69 -12.14
C GLU A 321 -21.50 -6.63 -12.29
N GLN A 322 -20.94 -5.47 -12.63
CA GLN A 322 -19.49 -5.28 -12.72
C GLN A 322 -18.82 -5.36 -11.34
N TYR A 323 -19.49 -4.84 -10.32
CA TYR A 323 -19.05 -4.96 -8.94
C TYR A 323 -19.02 -6.42 -8.47
N LEU A 324 -20.08 -7.18 -8.75
CA LEU A 324 -20.14 -8.62 -8.43
C LEU A 324 -19.09 -9.42 -9.21
N SER A 325 -18.87 -9.06 -10.49
CA SER A 325 -17.84 -9.69 -11.31
C SER A 325 -16.44 -9.48 -10.72
N LEU A 326 -16.11 -8.25 -10.33
CA LEU A 326 -14.81 -7.92 -9.73
C LEU A 326 -14.61 -8.57 -8.37
N GLN A 327 -15.64 -8.61 -7.53
CA GLN A 327 -15.58 -9.34 -6.25
C GLN A 327 -15.38 -10.84 -6.46
N THR A 328 -16.04 -11.40 -7.47
CA THR A 328 -15.89 -12.81 -7.83
C THR A 328 -14.48 -13.09 -8.34
N GLU A 329 -13.95 -12.27 -9.24
CA GLU A 329 -12.58 -12.38 -9.75
C GLU A 329 -11.54 -12.28 -8.62
N GLU A 330 -11.71 -11.35 -7.71
CA GLU A 330 -10.83 -11.20 -6.54
C GLU A 330 -10.89 -12.42 -5.61
N PHE A 331 -12.10 -12.92 -5.33
CA PHE A 331 -12.30 -14.15 -4.57
C PHE A 331 -11.58 -15.34 -5.25
N MET A 332 -11.77 -15.48 -6.56
CA MET A 332 -11.16 -16.54 -7.35
C MET A 332 -9.64 -16.46 -7.31
N ASN A 333 -9.08 -15.28 -7.56
CA ASN A 333 -7.62 -15.07 -7.58
C ASN A 333 -6.99 -15.24 -6.20
N ARG A 334 -7.69 -14.90 -5.12
CA ARG A 334 -7.21 -15.07 -3.75
C ARG A 334 -7.19 -16.55 -3.32
N ARG A 335 -8.19 -17.32 -3.71
CA ARG A 335 -8.41 -18.68 -3.21
C ARG A 335 -7.89 -19.76 -4.14
N TYR A 336 -7.89 -19.51 -5.45
CA TYR A 336 -7.55 -20.49 -6.47
C TYR A 336 -6.42 -20.01 -7.37
N GLU A 337 -5.73 -20.96 -7.95
CA GLU A 337 -4.78 -20.76 -9.03
C GLU A 337 -5.26 -21.57 -10.23
N PHE A 338 -5.33 -20.92 -11.40
CA PHE A 338 -5.79 -21.53 -12.65
C PHE A 338 -4.66 -21.60 -13.65
N ARG A 339 -4.63 -22.65 -14.44
CA ARG A 339 -3.76 -22.76 -15.60
C ARG A 339 -4.48 -23.44 -16.75
N TYR A 340 -4.07 -23.13 -17.97
CA TYR A 340 -4.51 -23.86 -19.15
C TYR A 340 -3.49 -24.95 -19.48
N ASN A 341 -3.94 -26.20 -19.47
CA ASN A 341 -3.12 -27.34 -19.86
C ASN A 341 -3.19 -27.52 -21.37
N THR A 342 -2.15 -27.07 -22.07
CA THR A 342 -2.08 -27.12 -23.55
C THR A 342 -1.98 -28.53 -24.12
N GLN A 343 -1.59 -29.52 -23.32
CA GLN A 343 -1.48 -30.93 -23.79
C GLN A 343 -2.85 -31.59 -23.83
N VAL A 344 -3.73 -31.25 -22.91
CA VAL A 344 -5.06 -31.87 -22.79
C VAL A 344 -6.17 -30.91 -23.29
N GLY A 345 -5.86 -29.64 -23.46
CA GLY A 345 -6.80 -28.61 -23.91
C GLY A 345 -7.84 -28.20 -22.84
N GLU A 346 -7.52 -28.37 -21.56
CA GLU A 346 -8.44 -28.13 -20.45
C GLU A 346 -7.88 -27.10 -19.47
N VAL A 347 -8.80 -26.40 -18.80
CA VAL A 347 -8.44 -25.51 -17.68
C VAL A 347 -8.36 -26.36 -16.41
N GLU A 348 -7.27 -26.19 -15.69
CA GLU A 348 -7.01 -26.84 -14.41
C GLU A 348 -6.94 -25.79 -13.30
N TYR A 349 -7.24 -26.21 -12.08
CA TYR A 349 -7.20 -25.37 -10.90
C TYR A 349 -6.54 -26.07 -9.72
N ARG A 350 -6.05 -25.26 -8.77
CA ARG A 350 -5.72 -25.73 -7.41
C ARG A 350 -6.10 -24.64 -6.39
N GLU A 351 -6.40 -25.04 -5.17
CA GLU A 351 -6.55 -24.10 -4.07
C GLU A 351 -5.17 -23.64 -3.58
N ARG A 352 -4.97 -22.31 -3.45
CA ARG A 352 -3.68 -21.73 -3.03
C ARG A 352 -3.24 -22.15 -1.63
N ASN A 353 -4.19 -22.44 -0.74
CA ASN A 353 -3.94 -22.85 0.64
C ASN A 353 -4.01 -24.38 0.82
N SER A 354 -4.11 -25.14 -0.25
CA SER A 354 -4.12 -26.59 -0.21
C SER A 354 -2.71 -27.15 -0.10
N PHE A 355 -2.53 -28.18 0.73
CA PHE A 355 -1.30 -28.98 0.77
C PHE A 355 -1.09 -29.82 -0.51
N HIS A 356 -2.04 -29.82 -1.43
CA HIS A 356 -1.95 -30.55 -2.68
C HIS A 356 -1.25 -29.70 -3.75
N PHE A 357 -0.12 -30.20 -4.24
CA PHE A 357 0.67 -29.55 -5.29
C PHE A 357 0.11 -29.79 -6.70
N TYR A 358 -0.92 -30.62 -6.83
CA TYR A 358 -1.47 -31.02 -8.12
C TYR A 358 -2.59 -30.08 -8.55
N PHE A 359 -2.61 -29.79 -9.87
CA PHE A 359 -3.73 -29.13 -10.51
C PHE A 359 -4.78 -30.16 -10.90
N ASN A 360 -6.03 -29.87 -10.68
CA ASN A 360 -7.18 -30.72 -11.00
C ASN A 360 -7.95 -30.13 -12.17
N PRO A 361 -8.49 -30.93 -13.09
CA PRO A 361 -9.31 -30.44 -14.18
C PRO A 361 -10.58 -29.79 -13.65
N ILE A 362 -10.98 -28.69 -14.27
CA ILE A 362 -12.24 -28.01 -13.96
C ILE A 362 -13.38 -28.71 -14.69
N ASN A 363 -14.32 -29.24 -13.93
CA ASN A 363 -15.58 -29.75 -14.45
C ASN A 363 -16.76 -28.92 -13.93
N LYS A 364 -17.94 -29.13 -14.50
CA LYS A 364 -19.15 -28.39 -14.13
C LYS A 364 -19.49 -28.46 -12.63
N ARG A 365 -19.16 -29.55 -11.95
CA ARG A 365 -19.38 -29.76 -10.53
C ARG A 365 -18.48 -28.87 -9.69
N VAL A 366 -17.20 -28.79 -10.09
CA VAL A 366 -16.20 -27.91 -9.46
C VAL A 366 -16.55 -26.46 -9.66
N LEU A 367 -16.93 -26.05 -10.88
CA LEU A 367 -17.40 -24.68 -11.14
C LEU A 367 -18.58 -24.29 -10.28
N ASN A 368 -19.56 -25.16 -10.13
CA ASN A 368 -20.72 -24.92 -9.26
C ASN A 368 -20.31 -24.78 -7.78
N SER A 369 -19.36 -25.60 -7.30
CA SER A 369 -18.86 -25.50 -5.94
C SER A 369 -18.14 -24.17 -5.70
N ILE A 370 -17.27 -23.76 -6.62
CA ILE A 370 -16.56 -22.48 -6.57
C ILE A 370 -17.54 -21.30 -6.60
N ALA A 371 -18.59 -21.37 -7.45
CA ALA A 371 -19.62 -20.34 -7.53
C ALA A 371 -20.41 -20.21 -6.23
N LEU A 372 -20.77 -21.32 -5.60
CA LEU A 372 -21.46 -21.32 -4.30
C LEU A 372 -20.58 -20.75 -3.18
N ASP A 373 -19.31 -21.09 -3.16
CA ASP A 373 -18.35 -20.55 -2.21
C ASP A 373 -18.17 -19.03 -2.39
N ALA A 374 -18.07 -18.57 -3.63
CA ALA A 374 -17.98 -17.15 -3.96
C ALA A 374 -19.26 -16.40 -3.49
N GLN A 375 -20.44 -16.93 -3.80
CA GLN A 375 -21.70 -16.33 -3.36
C GLN A 375 -21.82 -16.26 -1.84
N ALA A 376 -21.41 -17.33 -1.13
CA ALA A 376 -21.45 -17.37 0.33
C ALA A 376 -20.51 -16.36 0.98
N GLU A 377 -19.35 -16.08 0.38
CA GLU A 377 -18.40 -15.11 0.92
C GLU A 377 -18.79 -13.68 0.59
N ILE A 378 -19.22 -13.42 -0.63
CA ILE A 378 -19.72 -12.11 -1.07
C ILE A 378 -21.00 -11.75 -0.31
N GLY A 379 -21.91 -12.70 -0.12
CA GLY A 379 -23.13 -12.49 0.66
C GLY A 379 -22.88 -12.21 2.14
N ARG A 380 -21.85 -12.79 2.76
CA ARG A 380 -21.44 -12.48 4.14
C ARG A 380 -20.81 -11.10 4.29
N ALA A 381 -20.12 -10.61 3.26
CA ALA A 381 -19.58 -9.27 3.26
C ALA A 381 -20.69 -8.21 3.20
N SER A 382 -21.74 -8.46 2.42
CA SER A 382 -22.90 -7.56 2.30
C SER A 382 -23.85 -7.56 3.51
N CYS A 383 -23.80 -8.59 4.37
CA CYS A 383 -24.61 -8.67 5.59
C CYS A 383 -23.93 -8.10 6.84
N ARG A 384 -22.70 -7.57 6.72
CA ARG A 384 -21.96 -6.95 7.81
C ARG A 384 -21.95 -5.42 7.75
N GLU A 385 -22.67 -4.85 6.81
CA GLU A 385 -23.09 -3.45 6.74
C GLU A 385 -24.52 -3.29 7.31
#